data_aeae0b8fadf736b672295bdbb6f501bf
#
_entry.id   aeae0b8fadf736b672295bdbb6f501bf
#
_cell.length_a   1.000
_cell.length_b   1.000
_cell.length_c   1.000
_cell.angle_alpha   90.00
_cell.angle_beta   90.00
_cell.angle_gamma   90.00
#
_symmetry.space_group_name_H-M   'P 1'
#
loop_
_entity.id
_entity.type
_entity.pdbx_description
1 polymer ?
#
loop_
_entity_poly.entity_id
_entity_poly.type
_entity_poly.pdbx_seq_one_letter_code
_entity_poly.pdbx_strand_id
1 'polypeptide(L)'
;MGNIMRVLTKAVVPLLLLSGFNCFAETLKGEEIATLTAPPHVPPPITRKHPTRLIVNLEVIEKKMKIADGVDYTFWTFGGTVPGSFIRVREGDQIEFHLKNHPTSKMPHNIDLHAVTGQGGGAAASFTLPGHESVFSFKATNKGLYVYHCATAPVGMHIANGMYGLILVEPKEGMPKVDREYYVMQGDFYTKGKFGKQGYQPFDMEKAIDERPTYVVF
;
A
#
# COMPACT_ATOMS: atom_id res chain seq x y z
N MET A 1 50.84 -34.76 62.48
CA MET A 1 50.99 -33.32 62.14
C MET A 1 50.81 -33.17 60.68
N GLY A 2 49.63 -32.82 60.22
CA GLY A 2 49.30 -32.65 58.79
C GLY A 2 48.85 -31.22 58.51
N ASN A 3 49.62 -30.51 57.72
CA ASN A 3 49.30 -29.15 57.33
C ASN A 3 48.22 -29.14 56.25
N ILE A 4 47.05 -28.55 56.55
CA ILE A 4 45.97 -28.31 55.59
C ILE A 4 46.25 -26.95 54.91
N MET A 5 46.64 -26.97 53.65
CA MET A 5 46.82 -25.80 52.78
C MET A 5 45.47 -25.33 52.26
N ARG A 6 44.97 -24.18 52.73
CA ARG A 6 43.76 -23.54 52.20
C ARG A 6 44.06 -22.83 50.90
N VAL A 7 43.50 -23.31 49.80
CA VAL A 7 43.55 -22.60 48.50
C VAL A 7 42.38 -21.61 48.47
N LEU A 8 42.69 -20.32 48.45
CA LEU A 8 41.72 -19.24 48.23
C LEU A 8 41.54 -19.07 46.72
N THR A 9 40.43 -19.57 46.19
CA THR A 9 40.01 -19.24 44.83
C THR A 9 39.32 -17.86 44.80
N LYS A 10 40.00 -16.90 44.19
CA LYS A 10 39.42 -15.56 43.87
C LYS A 10 38.46 -15.72 42.70
N ALA A 11 37.16 -15.61 42.96
CA ALA A 11 36.16 -15.53 41.92
C ALA A 11 36.22 -14.13 41.25
N VAL A 12 36.60 -14.09 40.00
CA VAL A 12 36.49 -12.89 39.18
C VAL A 12 35.08 -12.86 38.57
N VAL A 13 34.25 -11.96 39.09
CA VAL A 13 32.91 -11.70 38.52
C VAL A 13 33.10 -10.74 37.33
N PRO A 14 32.77 -11.15 36.10
CA PRO A 14 32.82 -10.21 34.95
C PRO A 14 31.66 -9.22 35.10
N LEU A 15 32.00 -7.93 35.19
CA LEU A 15 31.05 -6.82 35.11
C LEU A 15 30.56 -6.70 33.68
N LEU A 16 29.39 -7.26 33.34
CA LEU A 16 28.73 -7.03 32.06
C LEU A 16 28.24 -5.57 32.04
N LEU A 17 28.96 -4.72 31.27
CA LEU A 17 28.48 -3.40 30.87
C LEU A 17 27.31 -3.59 29.87
N LEU A 18 26.09 -3.55 30.36
CA LEU A 18 24.90 -3.40 29.54
C LEU A 18 24.91 -1.98 28.94
N SER A 19 25.47 -1.84 27.74
CA SER A 19 25.26 -0.66 26.92
C SER A 19 23.80 -0.63 26.50
N GLY A 20 22.97 0.09 27.26
CA GLY A 20 21.58 0.34 26.92
C GLY A 20 21.54 1.12 25.59
N PHE A 21 21.13 0.46 24.51
CA PHE A 21 20.69 1.14 23.30
C PHE A 21 19.42 1.91 23.66
N ASN A 22 19.55 3.20 23.95
CA ASN A 22 18.40 4.10 24.02
C ASN A 22 17.83 4.26 22.62
N CYS A 23 16.89 3.39 22.24
CA CYS A 23 16.08 3.58 21.05
C CYS A 23 15.06 4.69 21.36
N PHE A 24 15.47 5.94 21.19
CA PHE A 24 14.52 7.06 21.24
C PHE A 24 13.60 6.95 20.03
N ALA A 25 12.32 6.64 20.27
CA ALA A 25 11.30 6.77 19.24
C ALA A 25 11.26 8.23 18.77
N GLU A 26 11.38 8.45 17.45
CA GLU A 26 11.23 9.79 16.89
C GLU A 26 9.84 10.34 17.25
N THR A 27 9.82 11.58 17.76
CA THR A 27 8.57 12.26 18.13
C THR A 27 7.83 12.73 16.87
N LEU A 28 6.54 12.44 16.79
CA LEU A 28 5.65 12.98 15.75
C LEU A 28 5.63 14.51 15.83
N LYS A 29 5.74 15.18 14.66
CA LYS A 29 5.65 16.63 14.57
C LYS A 29 4.79 17.03 13.38
N GLY A 30 3.74 17.80 13.67
CA GLY A 30 2.85 18.35 12.66
C GLY A 30 1.86 17.34 12.07
N GLU A 31 1.10 17.85 11.13
CA GLU A 31 0.11 17.11 10.35
C GLU A 31 0.21 17.55 8.89
N GLU A 32 0.11 16.61 7.97
CA GLU A 32 0.17 16.83 6.52
C GLU A 32 -0.91 16.01 5.82
N ILE A 33 -1.35 16.50 4.67
CA ILE A 33 -2.21 15.72 3.76
C ILE A 33 -1.33 15.15 2.67
N ALA A 34 -1.41 13.84 2.45
CA ALA A 34 -0.64 13.15 1.43
C ALA A 34 -1.01 13.63 0.02
N THR A 35 0.01 13.93 -0.78
CA THR A 35 -0.17 14.11 -2.22
C THR A 35 -0.28 12.74 -2.87
N LEU A 36 -1.39 12.49 -3.57
CA LEU A 36 -1.60 11.27 -4.35
C LEU A 36 -1.46 11.60 -5.84
N THR A 37 -0.82 10.72 -6.61
CA THR A 37 -0.60 10.94 -8.05
C THR A 37 -1.06 9.76 -8.87
N ALA A 38 -1.59 10.05 -10.06
CA ALA A 38 -1.90 9.03 -11.06
C ALA A 38 -0.64 8.63 -11.84
N PRO A 39 -0.57 7.38 -12.34
CA PRO A 39 0.53 6.98 -13.24
C PRO A 39 0.63 7.90 -14.46
N PRO A 40 1.81 8.16 -15.01
CA PRO A 40 3.12 7.67 -14.60
C PRO A 40 3.80 8.50 -13.52
N HIS A 41 3.09 9.43 -12.89
CA HIS A 41 3.65 10.39 -11.93
C HIS A 41 3.75 9.78 -10.52
N VAL A 42 4.79 10.21 -9.81
CA VAL A 42 4.96 9.92 -8.38
C VAL A 42 4.85 11.21 -7.56
N PRO A 43 4.40 11.16 -6.29
CA PRO A 43 4.44 12.32 -5.42
C PRO A 43 5.88 12.82 -5.21
N PRO A 44 6.11 14.12 -4.94
CA PRO A 44 7.44 14.65 -4.70
C PRO A 44 8.14 13.94 -3.53
N PRO A 45 9.49 13.86 -3.54
CA PRO A 45 10.27 13.30 -2.45
C PRO A 45 9.99 13.99 -1.12
N ILE A 46 9.96 13.21 -0.03
CA ILE A 46 9.74 13.73 1.31
C ILE A 46 11.01 14.41 1.81
N THR A 47 10.92 15.71 2.13
CA THR A 47 12.08 16.52 2.56
C THR A 47 12.19 16.65 4.08
N ARG A 48 11.12 16.41 4.82
CA ARG A 48 11.11 16.47 6.30
C ARG A 48 11.98 15.37 6.90
N LYS A 49 12.59 15.68 8.06
CA LYS A 49 13.51 14.77 8.78
C LYS A 49 12.88 14.16 10.05
N HIS A 50 11.58 14.27 10.21
CA HIS A 50 10.84 13.76 11.35
C HIS A 50 9.56 13.07 10.87
N PRO A 51 9.01 12.11 11.62
CA PRO A 51 7.70 11.54 11.34
C PRO A 51 6.59 12.56 11.63
N THR A 52 5.49 12.45 10.88
CA THR A 52 4.31 13.31 11.03
C THR A 52 3.04 12.47 11.12
N ARG A 53 1.93 13.08 11.51
CA ARG A 53 0.60 12.55 11.23
C ARG A 53 0.27 12.87 9.77
N LEU A 54 0.16 11.82 8.94
CA LEU A 54 -0.12 11.97 7.52
C LEU A 54 -1.53 11.48 7.20
N ILE A 55 -2.36 12.37 6.68
CA ILE A 55 -3.73 12.06 6.28
C ILE A 55 -3.72 11.65 4.81
N VAL A 56 -4.20 10.43 4.53
CA VAL A 56 -4.36 9.89 3.17
C VAL A 56 -5.85 9.85 2.84
N ASN A 57 -6.28 10.65 1.87
CA ASN A 57 -7.66 10.64 1.38
C ASN A 57 -7.71 9.91 0.03
N LEU A 58 -8.27 8.71 -0.01
CA LEU A 58 -8.37 7.91 -1.23
C LEU A 58 -9.84 7.58 -1.53
N GLU A 59 -10.28 7.91 -2.74
CA GLU A 59 -11.62 7.57 -3.20
C GLU A 59 -11.59 6.31 -4.07
N VAL A 60 -12.53 5.40 -3.82
CA VAL A 60 -12.82 4.28 -4.70
C VAL A 60 -13.97 4.68 -5.62
N ILE A 61 -13.84 4.42 -6.91
CA ILE A 61 -14.89 4.66 -7.89
C ILE A 61 -14.88 3.62 -9.02
N GLU A 62 -16.06 3.05 -9.31
CA GLU A 62 -16.27 2.22 -10.50
C GLU A 62 -16.56 3.14 -11.69
N LYS A 63 -15.71 3.08 -12.72
CA LYS A 63 -15.75 4.05 -13.81
C LYS A 63 -15.60 3.38 -15.18
N LYS A 64 -16.48 3.75 -16.10
CA LYS A 64 -16.32 3.34 -17.49
C LYS A 64 -15.22 4.16 -18.14
N MET A 65 -14.19 3.49 -18.67
CA MET A 65 -13.06 4.10 -19.37
C MET A 65 -12.66 3.24 -20.57
N LYS A 66 -11.80 3.77 -21.43
CA LYS A 66 -11.23 3.02 -22.54
C LYS A 66 -10.11 2.10 -22.04
N ILE A 67 -10.15 0.82 -22.45
CA ILE A 67 -9.05 -0.12 -22.25
C ILE A 67 -8.16 -0.21 -23.51
N ALA A 68 -8.74 0.10 -24.66
CA ALA A 68 -8.07 0.20 -25.95
C ALA A 68 -8.89 1.11 -26.87
N ASP A 69 -8.34 1.46 -28.04
CA ASP A 69 -9.05 2.27 -29.04
C ASP A 69 -10.38 1.63 -29.42
N GLY A 70 -11.48 2.40 -29.22
CA GLY A 70 -12.85 1.96 -29.47
C GLY A 70 -13.38 0.87 -28.53
N VAL A 71 -12.65 0.49 -27.47
CA VAL A 71 -13.05 -0.54 -26.51
C VAL A 71 -13.23 0.08 -25.13
N ASP A 72 -14.44 0.04 -24.63
CA ASP A 72 -14.81 0.52 -23.29
C ASP A 72 -14.89 -0.64 -22.29
N TYR A 73 -14.47 -0.35 -21.06
CA TYR A 73 -14.54 -1.29 -19.93
C TYR A 73 -14.94 -0.56 -18.65
N THR A 74 -15.59 -1.25 -17.71
CA THR A 74 -15.85 -0.68 -16.39
C THR A 74 -14.72 -1.09 -15.45
N PHE A 75 -13.83 -0.15 -15.17
CA PHE A 75 -12.76 -0.32 -14.20
C PHE A 75 -13.27 -0.03 -12.79
N TRP A 76 -12.76 -0.76 -11.82
CA TRP A 76 -12.88 -0.47 -10.40
C TRP A 76 -11.55 0.13 -9.96
N THR A 77 -11.58 1.32 -9.40
CA THR A 77 -10.36 2.12 -9.29
C THR A 77 -10.15 2.67 -7.89
N PHE A 78 -8.89 2.84 -7.54
CA PHE A 78 -8.45 3.68 -6.43
C PHE A 78 -7.96 5.02 -6.98
N GLY A 79 -8.73 6.10 -6.76
CA GLY A 79 -8.40 7.43 -7.26
C GLY A 79 -8.78 7.69 -8.72
N GLY A 80 -9.63 6.83 -9.33
CA GLY A 80 -10.15 7.05 -10.69
C GLY A 80 -9.23 6.64 -11.83
N THR A 81 -8.12 5.98 -11.56
CA THR A 81 -7.14 5.45 -12.54
C THR A 81 -6.78 4.00 -12.25
N VAL A 82 -6.20 3.31 -13.23
CA VAL A 82 -5.58 2.00 -13.09
C VAL A 82 -4.18 2.04 -13.71
N PRO A 83 -3.14 1.69 -12.96
CA PRO A 83 -3.13 1.42 -11.51
C PRO A 83 -3.69 2.59 -10.69
N GLY A 84 -4.08 2.30 -9.45
CA GLY A 84 -4.57 3.29 -8.50
C GLY A 84 -3.51 4.31 -8.09
N SER A 85 -3.91 5.34 -7.36
CA SER A 85 -3.03 6.42 -6.95
C SER A 85 -1.78 5.95 -6.23
N PHE A 86 -0.61 6.51 -6.58
CA PHE A 86 0.63 6.28 -5.85
C PHE A 86 0.59 7.00 -4.50
N ILE A 87 0.92 6.27 -3.44
CA ILE A 87 0.98 6.77 -2.06
C ILE A 87 2.45 6.82 -1.64
N ARG A 88 2.92 7.98 -1.12
CA ARG A 88 4.28 8.16 -0.65
C ARG A 88 4.27 8.62 0.79
N VAL A 89 4.90 7.84 1.69
CA VAL A 89 4.97 8.08 3.13
C VAL A 89 6.41 7.86 3.61
N ARG A 90 6.75 8.32 4.81
CA ARG A 90 8.07 8.12 5.42
C ARG A 90 7.99 7.08 6.55
N GLU A 91 9.02 6.29 6.72
CA GLU A 91 9.19 5.41 7.88
C GLU A 91 9.05 6.22 9.19
N GLY A 92 8.18 5.74 10.05
CA GLY A 92 7.83 6.37 11.33
C GLY A 92 6.56 7.23 11.29
N ASP A 93 6.02 7.56 10.11
CA ASP A 93 4.77 8.31 10.01
C ASP A 93 3.61 7.56 10.64
N GLN A 94 2.73 8.33 11.29
CA GLN A 94 1.42 7.87 11.73
C GLN A 94 0.41 8.22 10.64
N ILE A 95 -0.05 7.21 9.94
CA ILE A 95 -1.00 7.38 8.83
C ILE A 95 -2.42 7.34 9.39
N GLU A 96 -3.23 8.33 9.01
CA GLU A 96 -4.68 8.28 9.11
C GLU A 96 -5.23 8.12 7.70
N PHE A 97 -5.83 6.98 7.44
CA PHE A 97 -6.28 6.59 6.11
C PHE A 97 -7.80 6.69 6.00
N HIS A 98 -8.25 7.54 5.09
CA HIS A 98 -9.64 7.73 4.72
C HIS A 98 -9.92 7.05 3.40
N LEU A 99 -10.71 5.98 3.42
CA LEU A 99 -11.20 5.29 2.23
C LEU A 99 -12.65 5.64 2.00
N LYS A 100 -12.92 6.41 0.95
CA LYS A 100 -14.27 6.81 0.57
C LYS A 100 -14.72 6.02 -0.64
N ASN A 101 -15.87 5.37 -0.55
CA ASN A 101 -16.48 4.69 -1.69
C ASN A 101 -17.51 5.61 -2.34
N HIS A 102 -17.27 5.97 -3.61
CA HIS A 102 -18.12 6.90 -4.34
C HIS A 102 -19.57 6.41 -4.40
N PRO A 103 -20.60 7.29 -4.25
CA PRO A 103 -22.01 6.87 -4.22
C PRO A 103 -22.50 6.15 -5.49
N THR A 104 -21.83 6.33 -6.62
CA THR A 104 -22.18 5.64 -7.88
C THR A 104 -21.61 4.25 -8.01
N SER A 105 -20.69 3.84 -7.15
CA SER A 105 -20.16 2.48 -7.10
C SER A 105 -21.30 1.48 -6.82
N LYS A 106 -21.14 0.25 -7.32
CA LYS A 106 -22.14 -0.81 -7.15
C LYS A 106 -21.76 -1.83 -6.09
N MET A 107 -20.47 -1.89 -5.78
CA MET A 107 -19.91 -2.88 -4.88
C MET A 107 -19.31 -2.23 -3.63
N PRO A 108 -19.30 -2.93 -2.49
CA PRO A 108 -18.45 -2.55 -1.37
C PRO A 108 -16.98 -2.79 -1.75
N HIS A 109 -16.10 -1.96 -1.22
CA HIS A 109 -14.67 -2.05 -1.44
C HIS A 109 -13.92 -1.85 -0.13
N ASN A 110 -12.68 -2.34 -0.07
CA ASN A 110 -11.76 -2.11 1.03
C ASN A 110 -10.34 -1.93 0.49
N ILE A 111 -9.35 -1.80 1.36
CA ILE A 111 -7.95 -1.76 0.97
C ILE A 111 -7.11 -2.63 1.90
N ASP A 112 -6.30 -3.50 1.30
CA ASP A 112 -5.21 -4.25 1.91
C ASP A 112 -3.89 -3.60 1.50
N LEU A 113 -3.17 -3.03 2.46
CA LEU A 113 -1.88 -2.37 2.26
C LEU A 113 -0.75 -3.31 2.73
N HIS A 114 0.03 -3.87 1.82
CA HIS A 114 1.16 -4.75 2.17
C HIS A 114 2.26 -4.05 2.98
N ALA A 115 2.24 -2.72 3.05
CA ALA A 115 3.10 -1.92 3.93
C ALA A 115 2.66 -1.95 5.40
N VAL A 116 1.43 -2.39 5.70
CA VAL A 116 0.88 -2.42 7.05
C VAL A 116 1.27 -3.72 7.75
N THR A 117 1.94 -3.58 8.89
CA THR A 117 2.25 -4.73 9.74
C THR A 117 0.99 -5.11 10.53
N GLY A 118 0.39 -6.24 10.17
CA GLY A 118 -0.83 -6.71 10.80
C GLY A 118 -1.67 -7.58 9.87
N GLN A 119 -2.72 -8.17 10.40
CA GLN A 119 -3.56 -9.07 9.65
C GLN A 119 -4.38 -8.31 8.59
N GLY A 120 -4.24 -8.71 7.31
CA GLY A 120 -5.01 -8.20 6.18
C GLY A 120 -4.80 -6.72 5.89
N GLY A 121 -3.63 -6.14 6.23
CA GLY A 121 -3.20 -4.82 5.77
C GLY A 121 -4.18 -3.66 5.96
N GLY A 122 -5.15 -3.79 6.87
CA GLY A 122 -6.24 -2.83 7.08
C GLY A 122 -7.57 -3.20 6.40
N ALA A 123 -7.64 -4.31 5.65
CA ALA A 123 -8.81 -4.70 4.87
C ALA A 123 -10.11 -4.80 5.70
N ALA A 124 -10.04 -5.37 6.90
CA ALA A 124 -11.22 -5.50 7.78
C ALA A 124 -11.71 -4.13 8.31
N ALA A 125 -10.79 -3.20 8.56
CA ALA A 125 -11.10 -1.87 9.09
C ALA A 125 -11.60 -0.90 8.01
N SER A 126 -11.36 -1.21 6.74
CA SER A 126 -11.64 -0.35 5.60
C SER A 126 -12.79 -0.83 4.70
N PHE A 127 -13.58 -1.80 5.14
CA PHE A 127 -14.74 -2.25 4.37
C PHE A 127 -15.79 -1.15 4.26
N THR A 128 -15.96 -0.61 3.05
CA THR A 128 -16.72 0.62 2.81
C THR A 128 -17.81 0.39 1.78
N LEU A 129 -19.04 0.63 2.16
CA LEU A 129 -20.22 0.59 1.26
C LEU A 129 -20.25 1.83 0.35
N PRO A 130 -20.91 1.76 -0.83
CA PRO A 130 -21.11 2.94 -1.67
C PRO A 130 -21.72 4.11 -0.91
N GLY A 131 -21.17 5.31 -1.09
CA GLY A 131 -21.58 6.54 -0.41
C GLY A 131 -21.07 6.69 1.02
N HIS A 132 -20.28 5.74 1.53
CA HIS A 132 -19.71 5.77 2.88
C HIS A 132 -18.19 6.00 2.85
N GLU A 133 -17.65 6.24 4.03
CA GLU A 133 -16.24 6.40 4.30
C GLU A 133 -15.84 5.54 5.48
N SER A 134 -14.67 4.92 5.41
CA SER A 134 -14.02 4.21 6.52
C SER A 134 -12.71 4.91 6.84
N VAL A 135 -12.43 5.06 8.14
CA VAL A 135 -11.19 5.68 8.62
C VAL A 135 -10.47 4.68 9.53
N PHE A 136 -9.18 4.49 9.28
CA PHE A 136 -8.31 3.68 10.13
C PHE A 136 -6.92 4.28 10.21
N SER A 137 -6.13 3.85 11.18
CA SER A 137 -4.79 4.37 11.37
C SER A 137 -3.76 3.26 11.50
N PHE A 138 -2.56 3.52 10.99
CA PHE A 138 -1.41 2.63 11.16
C PHE A 138 -0.12 3.43 11.20
N LYS A 139 0.95 2.80 11.69
CA LYS A 139 2.29 3.37 11.64
C LYS A 139 3.09 2.72 10.51
N ALA A 140 3.71 3.55 9.66
CA ALA A 140 4.62 3.07 8.63
C ALA A 140 5.95 2.62 9.28
N THR A 141 6.12 1.32 9.49
CA THR A 141 7.26 0.76 10.24
C THR A 141 8.36 0.19 9.37
N ASN A 142 8.03 -0.26 8.17
CA ASN A 142 8.96 -0.96 7.29
C ASN A 142 9.13 -0.18 5.99
N LYS A 143 10.36 0.26 5.72
CA LYS A 143 10.71 0.91 4.45
C LYS A 143 10.62 -0.07 3.28
N GLY A 144 10.16 0.40 2.13
CA GLY A 144 10.02 -0.40 0.91
C GLY A 144 8.93 0.09 -0.02
N LEU A 145 8.87 -0.51 -1.19
CA LEU A 145 7.79 -0.33 -2.15
C LEU A 145 6.85 -1.54 -2.04
N TYR A 146 5.58 -1.28 -1.78
CA TYR A 146 4.58 -2.31 -1.51
C TYR A 146 3.36 -2.15 -2.40
N VAL A 147 2.75 -3.27 -2.75
CA VAL A 147 1.44 -3.30 -3.39
C VAL A 147 0.37 -2.96 -2.36
N TYR A 148 -0.70 -2.33 -2.80
CA TYR A 148 -2.00 -2.34 -2.13
C TYR A 148 -3.07 -2.81 -3.11
N HIS A 149 -4.14 -3.42 -2.62
CA HIS A 149 -5.25 -3.89 -3.46
C HIS A 149 -6.55 -3.98 -2.67
N CYS A 150 -7.67 -4.16 -3.38
CA CYS A 150 -8.94 -4.49 -2.73
C CYS A 150 -8.95 -5.96 -2.31
N ALA A 151 -9.33 -6.23 -1.06
CA ALA A 151 -9.48 -7.57 -0.50
C ALA A 151 -10.93 -7.92 -0.18
N THR A 152 -11.90 -7.21 -0.76
CA THR A 152 -13.32 -7.58 -0.69
C THR A 152 -13.56 -8.83 -1.54
N ALA A 153 -14.29 -9.79 -1.01
CA ALA A 153 -14.60 -11.04 -1.73
C ALA A 153 -15.61 -10.79 -2.88
N PRO A 154 -15.42 -11.41 -4.05
CA PRO A 154 -14.33 -12.28 -4.48
C PRO A 154 -13.06 -11.47 -4.83
N VAL A 155 -12.00 -11.62 -4.04
CA VAL A 155 -10.79 -10.77 -4.10
C VAL A 155 -10.20 -10.67 -5.50
N GLY A 156 -10.02 -11.81 -6.18
CA GLY A 156 -9.45 -11.86 -7.53
C GLY A 156 -10.27 -11.05 -8.55
N MET A 157 -11.60 -10.99 -8.41
CA MET A 157 -12.46 -10.20 -9.28
C MET A 157 -12.20 -8.69 -9.09
N HIS A 158 -12.06 -8.22 -7.85
CA HIS A 158 -11.77 -6.82 -7.57
C HIS A 158 -10.42 -6.40 -8.15
N ILE A 159 -9.38 -7.22 -7.95
CA ILE A 159 -8.05 -6.98 -8.49
C ILE A 159 -8.07 -7.00 -10.03
N ALA A 160 -8.70 -8.00 -10.64
CA ALA A 160 -8.80 -8.14 -12.10
C ALA A 160 -9.62 -7.03 -12.78
N ASN A 161 -10.43 -6.27 -12.02
CA ASN A 161 -11.11 -5.07 -12.50
C ASN A 161 -10.30 -3.77 -12.31
N GLY A 162 -9.06 -3.85 -11.75
CA GLY A 162 -8.15 -2.71 -11.67
C GLY A 162 -7.87 -2.19 -10.26
N MET A 163 -8.33 -2.89 -9.21
CA MET A 163 -8.19 -2.41 -7.83
C MET A 163 -6.85 -2.78 -7.21
N TYR A 164 -5.79 -2.16 -7.68
CA TYR A 164 -4.43 -2.30 -7.16
C TYR A 164 -3.63 -1.01 -7.39
N GLY A 165 -2.55 -0.83 -6.61
CA GLY A 165 -1.63 0.28 -6.73
C GLY A 165 -0.39 0.10 -5.86
N LEU A 166 0.42 1.15 -5.71
CA LEU A 166 1.66 1.12 -4.95
C LEU A 166 1.70 2.16 -3.83
N ILE A 167 2.27 1.74 -2.71
CA ILE A 167 2.66 2.61 -1.60
C ILE A 167 4.17 2.49 -1.38
N LEU A 168 4.88 3.63 -1.39
CA LEU A 168 6.28 3.74 -1.05
C LEU A 168 6.41 4.24 0.40
N VAL A 169 7.05 3.45 1.24
CA VAL A 169 7.52 3.88 2.55
C VAL A 169 8.99 4.26 2.42
N GLU A 170 9.28 5.56 2.34
CA GLU A 170 10.66 6.05 2.27
C GLU A 170 11.42 5.76 3.56
N PRO A 171 12.71 5.41 3.48
CA PRO A 171 13.57 5.30 4.65
C PRO A 171 13.70 6.65 5.37
N LYS A 172 14.04 6.63 6.65
CA LYS A 172 14.23 7.85 7.48
C LYS A 172 15.27 8.79 6.92
N GLU A 173 16.31 8.22 6.34
CA GLU A 173 17.42 8.94 5.70
C GLU A 173 17.05 9.58 4.35
N GLY A 174 15.89 9.21 3.79
CA GLY A 174 15.40 9.64 2.48
C GLY A 174 15.85 8.74 1.34
N MET A 175 15.35 9.02 0.14
CA MET A 175 15.69 8.29 -1.08
C MET A 175 16.96 8.85 -1.73
N PRO A 176 17.74 8.03 -2.45
CA PRO A 176 18.83 8.52 -3.29
C PRO A 176 18.32 9.55 -4.31
N LYS A 177 19.17 10.54 -4.64
CA LYS A 177 18.87 11.46 -5.72
C LYS A 177 18.86 10.72 -7.06
N VAL A 178 17.80 10.95 -7.84
CA VAL A 178 17.64 10.44 -9.21
C VAL A 178 17.20 11.59 -10.12
N ASP A 179 17.42 11.47 -11.41
CA ASP A 179 16.99 12.49 -12.38
C ASP A 179 15.49 12.44 -12.63
N ARG A 180 14.89 11.25 -12.58
CA ARG A 180 13.47 11.02 -12.82
C ARG A 180 12.97 9.82 -12.04
N GLU A 181 11.70 9.89 -11.62
CA GLU A 181 10.95 8.78 -11.03
C GLU A 181 9.68 8.55 -11.84
N TYR A 182 9.33 7.29 -12.05
CA TYR A 182 8.11 6.90 -12.75
C TYR A 182 7.36 5.83 -11.98
N TYR A 183 6.04 5.94 -11.99
CA TYR A 183 5.12 4.92 -11.53
C TYR A 183 4.71 4.05 -12.71
N VAL A 184 5.17 2.80 -12.73
CA VAL A 184 4.83 1.81 -13.75
C VAL A 184 4.38 0.53 -13.06
N MET A 185 3.24 -0.01 -13.46
CA MET A 185 2.69 -1.26 -12.94
C MET A 185 1.92 -1.97 -14.05
N GLN A 186 2.20 -3.26 -14.26
CA GLN A 186 1.48 -4.09 -15.22
C GLN A 186 0.13 -4.53 -14.63
N GLY A 187 -0.88 -4.65 -15.48
CA GLY A 187 -2.18 -5.20 -15.14
C GLY A 187 -2.77 -6.05 -16.25
N ASP A 188 -3.55 -7.05 -15.88
CA ASP A 188 -4.21 -8.00 -16.76
C ASP A 188 -5.72 -7.80 -16.70
N PHE A 189 -6.36 -7.76 -17.88
CA PHE A 189 -7.81 -7.57 -17.99
C PHE A 189 -8.46 -8.67 -18.82
N TYR A 190 -9.63 -9.07 -18.36
CA TYR A 190 -10.36 -10.24 -18.86
C TYR A 190 -11.72 -9.80 -19.37
N THR A 191 -11.92 -9.79 -20.69
CA THR A 191 -13.16 -9.33 -21.31
C THR A 191 -13.90 -10.46 -22.04
N LYS A 192 -15.23 -10.42 -22.06
CA LYS A 192 -16.07 -11.39 -22.81
C LYS A 192 -15.74 -11.39 -24.31
N GLY A 193 -15.47 -10.21 -24.85
CA GLY A 193 -15.03 -10.08 -26.24
C GLY A 193 -13.60 -10.53 -26.46
N LYS A 194 -13.24 -10.80 -27.71
CA LYS A 194 -11.85 -11.00 -28.14
C LYS A 194 -11.10 -9.67 -28.08
N PHE A 195 -9.77 -9.72 -28.07
CA PHE A 195 -8.91 -8.54 -28.21
C PHE A 195 -9.37 -7.65 -29.40
N GLY A 196 -9.47 -6.34 -29.13
CA GLY A 196 -9.86 -5.35 -30.15
C GLY A 196 -11.36 -5.33 -30.51
N LYS A 197 -12.23 -6.15 -29.92
CA LYS A 197 -13.66 -6.09 -30.17
C LYS A 197 -14.23 -4.75 -29.71
N GLN A 198 -14.75 -3.97 -30.64
CA GLN A 198 -15.26 -2.61 -30.42
C GLN A 198 -16.47 -2.56 -29.49
N GLY A 199 -16.64 -1.41 -28.84
CA GLY A 199 -17.73 -1.13 -27.90
C GLY A 199 -17.43 -1.58 -26.47
N TYR A 200 -18.49 -1.59 -25.64
CA TYR A 200 -18.39 -2.00 -24.25
C TYR A 200 -18.14 -3.50 -24.11
N GLN A 201 -17.11 -3.86 -23.33
CA GLN A 201 -16.74 -5.24 -23.04
C GLN A 201 -16.92 -5.51 -21.54
N PRO A 202 -17.84 -6.41 -21.15
CA PRO A 202 -17.97 -6.80 -19.75
C PRO A 202 -16.82 -7.72 -19.31
N PHE A 203 -16.59 -7.76 -18.01
CA PHE A 203 -15.65 -8.67 -17.36
C PHE A 203 -16.00 -10.15 -17.63
N ASP A 204 -14.97 -10.98 -17.79
CA ASP A 204 -15.06 -12.42 -17.99
C ASP A 204 -14.43 -13.16 -16.82
N MET A 205 -15.25 -13.71 -15.93
CA MET A 205 -14.80 -14.45 -14.76
C MET A 205 -14.10 -15.75 -15.11
N GLU A 206 -14.56 -16.48 -16.16
CA GLU A 206 -13.95 -17.74 -16.55
C GLU A 206 -12.51 -17.54 -17.06
N LYS A 207 -12.33 -16.52 -17.91
CA LYS A 207 -10.98 -16.15 -18.36
C LYS A 207 -10.09 -15.71 -17.20
N ALA A 208 -10.62 -15.00 -16.20
CA ALA A 208 -9.87 -14.58 -15.04
C ALA A 208 -9.45 -15.77 -14.16
N ILE A 209 -10.33 -16.76 -13.96
CA ILE A 209 -10.02 -17.99 -13.23
C ILE A 209 -8.95 -18.81 -13.98
N ASP A 210 -9.04 -18.87 -15.32
CA ASP A 210 -8.12 -19.62 -16.16
C ASP A 210 -6.82 -18.84 -16.47
N GLU A 211 -6.64 -17.65 -15.90
CA GLU A 211 -5.47 -16.78 -16.14
C GLU A 211 -5.20 -16.51 -17.63
N ARG A 212 -6.27 -16.31 -18.42
CA ARG A 212 -6.22 -16.03 -19.87
C ARG A 212 -6.62 -14.59 -20.16
N PRO A 213 -5.75 -13.60 -19.92
CA PRO A 213 -6.08 -12.18 -20.11
C PRO A 213 -6.37 -11.88 -21.59
N THR A 214 -7.32 -10.96 -21.80
CA THR A 214 -7.60 -10.40 -23.13
C THR A 214 -6.68 -9.20 -23.41
N TYR A 215 -6.33 -8.45 -22.37
CA TYR A 215 -5.42 -7.30 -22.44
C TYR A 215 -4.38 -7.40 -21.31
N VAL A 216 -3.14 -7.08 -21.65
CA VAL A 216 -2.04 -6.83 -20.72
C VAL A 216 -1.61 -5.39 -20.96
N VAL A 217 -1.61 -4.58 -19.92
CA VAL A 217 -1.36 -3.13 -20.00
C VAL A 217 -0.32 -2.68 -18.98
N PHE A 218 0.33 -1.55 -19.29
CA PHE A 218 1.27 -0.87 -18.40
C PHE A 218 0.80 0.55 -18.14
#